data_6fdbca77aec2b471f1ca153ec04c6d9e
#
_entry.id   6fdbca77aec2b471f1ca153ec04c6d9e
#
_cell.length_a   1.000
_cell.length_b   1.000
_cell.length_c   1.000
_cell.angle_alpha   90.00
_cell.angle_beta   90.00
_cell.angle_gamma   90.00
#
_symmetry.space_group_name_H-M   'P 1'
#
loop_
_entity.id
_entity.type
_entity.pdbx_description
1 polymer ?
#
loop_
_entity_poly.entity_id
_entity_poly.type
_entity_poly.pdbx_seq_one_letter_code
_entity_poly.pdbx_strand_id
1 'polypeptide(L)'
;MNAQRVTLCCCLLLALAYIAVAVKVEVQTFGHLFHPPTEERHREEKQDLSKIPGVPGVDYPIYHEVPHTNFHCANVPAVPGMYANIETGCQAYHVCHDGREGHQGAQFLCTNGTIFNQKEFACDWWYNVKCEESVNYYHLNSDPEHNPYFQKKKEPEVQHNEHEGFYIHA
;
A
#
# COMPACT_ATOMS: atom_id res chain seq x y z
N MET A 1 -45.14 14.69 -58.88
CA MET A 1 -44.17 14.20 -57.86
C MET A 1 -44.12 12.69 -57.94
N ASN A 2 -43.01 12.10 -58.40
CA ASN A 2 -42.99 10.68 -58.75
C ASN A 2 -43.01 9.82 -57.47
N ALA A 3 -43.89 8.82 -57.44
CA ALA A 3 -44.02 7.86 -56.32
C ALA A 3 -42.63 7.29 -55.83
N GLN A 4 -41.73 7.10 -56.77
CA GLN A 4 -40.37 6.62 -56.53
C GLN A 4 -39.51 7.55 -55.64
N ARG A 5 -39.68 8.87 -55.72
CA ARG A 5 -39.02 9.86 -54.90
C ARG A 5 -39.55 9.89 -53.45
N VAL A 6 -40.89 9.67 -53.32
CA VAL A 6 -41.50 9.60 -51.99
C VAL A 6 -41.05 8.34 -51.24
N THR A 7 -41.01 7.19 -51.96
CA THR A 7 -40.52 5.93 -51.36
C THR A 7 -39.06 6.01 -50.90
N LEU A 8 -38.20 6.62 -51.73
CA LEU A 8 -36.76 6.79 -51.38
C LEU A 8 -36.58 7.70 -50.16
N CYS A 9 -37.36 8.78 -50.09
CA CYS A 9 -37.31 9.72 -48.95
C CYS A 9 -37.78 9.05 -47.63
N CYS A 10 -38.87 8.25 -47.68
CA CYS A 10 -39.33 7.49 -46.52
C CYS A 10 -38.31 6.45 -46.04
N CYS A 11 -37.65 5.74 -46.96
CA CYS A 11 -36.61 4.78 -46.59
C CYS A 11 -35.38 5.46 -45.91
N LEU A 12 -34.98 6.64 -46.43
CA LEU A 12 -33.89 7.40 -45.81
C LEU A 12 -34.24 7.92 -44.40
N LEU A 13 -35.47 8.41 -44.21
CA LEU A 13 -35.93 8.86 -42.89
C LEU A 13 -36.00 7.71 -41.87
N LEU A 14 -36.46 6.54 -42.28
CA LEU A 14 -36.52 5.35 -41.45
C LEU A 14 -35.11 4.85 -41.11
N ALA A 15 -34.18 4.88 -42.06
CA ALA A 15 -32.77 4.52 -41.80
C ALA A 15 -32.08 5.48 -40.81
N LEU A 16 -32.33 6.79 -40.96
CA LEU A 16 -31.79 7.79 -40.01
C LEU A 16 -32.39 7.64 -38.61
N ALA A 17 -33.69 7.33 -38.50
CA ALA A 17 -34.33 7.06 -37.21
C ALA A 17 -33.76 5.80 -36.56
N TYR A 18 -33.46 4.76 -37.34
CA TYR A 18 -32.86 3.52 -36.82
C TYR A 18 -31.45 3.73 -36.33
N ILE A 19 -30.65 4.52 -37.05
CA ILE A 19 -29.27 4.90 -36.60
C ILE A 19 -29.34 5.72 -35.33
N ALA A 20 -30.26 6.67 -35.20
CA ALA A 20 -30.41 7.49 -34.00
C ALA A 20 -30.79 6.68 -32.75
N VAL A 21 -31.63 5.64 -32.93
CA VAL A 21 -31.99 4.72 -31.83
C VAL A 21 -30.82 3.81 -31.47
N ALA A 22 -30.08 3.28 -32.46
CA ALA A 22 -28.91 2.45 -32.24
C ALA A 22 -27.82 3.21 -31.48
N VAL A 23 -27.54 4.46 -31.87
CA VAL A 23 -26.57 5.33 -31.19
C VAL A 23 -26.98 5.63 -29.74
N LYS A 24 -28.29 5.86 -29.49
CA LYS A 24 -28.78 6.04 -28.11
C LYS A 24 -28.63 4.80 -27.25
N VAL A 25 -28.81 3.62 -27.80
CA VAL A 25 -28.65 2.35 -27.09
C VAL A 25 -27.17 2.11 -26.76
N GLU A 26 -26.26 2.39 -27.70
CA GLU A 26 -24.81 2.27 -27.41
C GLU A 26 -24.34 3.28 -26.34
N VAL A 27 -24.83 4.52 -26.38
CA VAL A 27 -24.47 5.54 -25.38
C VAL A 27 -25.00 5.15 -23.99
N GLN A 28 -26.17 4.50 -23.90
CA GLN A 28 -26.67 4.04 -22.60
C GLN A 28 -25.90 2.84 -22.04
N THR A 29 -25.45 1.92 -22.89
CA THR A 29 -24.62 0.77 -22.44
C THR A 29 -23.21 1.21 -22.06
N PHE A 30 -22.62 2.21 -22.74
CA PHE A 30 -21.34 2.79 -22.35
C PHE A 30 -21.43 3.64 -21.08
N GLY A 31 -22.55 4.31 -20.85
CA GLY A 31 -22.78 5.10 -19.61
C GLY A 31 -22.82 4.25 -18.35
N HIS A 32 -23.19 2.97 -18.44
CA HIS A 32 -23.14 2.04 -17.30
C HIS A 32 -21.73 1.50 -17.00
N LEU A 33 -20.79 1.59 -17.95
CA LEU A 33 -19.39 1.18 -17.71
C LEU A 33 -18.54 2.31 -17.10
N PHE A 34 -18.94 3.55 -17.26
CA PHE A 34 -18.35 4.71 -16.61
C PHE A 34 -19.32 5.27 -15.56
N HIS A 35 -19.64 4.47 -14.54
CA HIS A 35 -19.94 5.10 -13.28
C HIS A 35 -18.61 5.74 -12.84
N PRO A 36 -18.53 7.07 -12.69
CA PRO A 36 -17.45 7.62 -11.89
C PRO A 36 -17.58 6.88 -10.56
N PRO A 37 -16.45 6.40 -9.99
CA PRO A 37 -16.53 5.87 -8.65
C PRO A 37 -17.26 6.94 -7.86
N THR A 38 -18.43 6.58 -7.31
CA THR A 38 -19.07 7.39 -6.29
C THR A 38 -17.91 7.64 -5.35
N GLU A 39 -17.48 8.90 -5.29
CA GLU A 39 -16.57 9.40 -4.29
C GLU A 39 -17.32 9.17 -2.97
N GLU A 40 -17.33 7.91 -2.52
CA GLU A 40 -17.42 7.62 -1.11
C GLU A 40 -16.18 8.32 -0.57
N ARG A 41 -16.39 9.62 -0.33
CA ARG A 41 -15.50 10.41 0.48
C ARG A 41 -15.40 9.60 1.77
N HIS A 42 -14.37 8.69 1.80
CA HIS A 42 -13.94 8.09 3.04
C HIS A 42 -13.75 9.27 3.95
N ARG A 43 -14.75 9.49 4.82
CA ARG A 43 -14.61 10.42 5.92
C ARG A 43 -13.48 9.79 6.71
N GLU A 44 -12.24 10.26 6.48
CA GLU A 44 -11.10 9.88 7.29
C GLU A 44 -11.54 10.08 8.73
N GLU A 45 -11.79 8.96 9.40
CA GLU A 45 -12.15 8.96 10.80
C GLU A 45 -10.91 9.48 11.50
N LYS A 46 -10.96 10.77 11.88
CA LYS A 46 -9.82 11.44 12.53
C LYS A 46 -9.47 10.62 13.76
N GLN A 47 -8.26 10.12 13.79
CA GLN A 47 -7.73 9.38 14.93
C GLN A 47 -7.91 10.22 16.22
N ASP A 48 -8.49 9.63 17.25
CA ASP A 48 -8.61 10.25 18.55
C ASP A 48 -7.28 10.21 19.30
N LEU A 49 -6.50 11.28 19.17
CA LEU A 49 -5.18 11.36 19.78
C LEU A 49 -5.22 11.48 21.31
N SER A 50 -6.37 11.78 21.90
CA SER A 50 -6.50 11.89 23.36
C SER A 50 -6.30 10.56 24.10
N LYS A 51 -6.42 9.44 23.37
CA LYS A 51 -6.20 8.07 23.88
C LYS A 51 -4.73 7.63 23.84
N ILE A 52 -3.86 8.45 23.23
CA ILE A 52 -2.44 8.16 23.11
C ILE A 52 -1.71 8.91 24.23
N PRO A 53 -0.90 8.22 25.06
CA PRO A 53 -0.08 8.90 26.06
C PRO A 53 0.85 9.92 25.41
N GLY A 54 1.01 11.10 26.04
CA GLY A 54 1.87 12.17 25.57
C GLY A 54 1.13 13.26 24.80
N VAL A 55 1.85 14.30 24.42
CA VAL A 55 1.33 15.48 23.71
C VAL A 55 1.68 15.38 22.23
N PRO A 56 0.68 15.29 21.33
CA PRO A 56 0.91 15.25 19.88
C PRO A 56 1.74 16.46 19.41
N GLY A 57 2.74 16.21 18.57
CA GLY A 57 3.64 17.24 18.03
C GLY A 57 4.74 17.70 19.02
N VAL A 58 4.71 17.25 20.28
CA VAL A 58 5.72 17.54 21.30
C VAL A 58 6.47 16.26 21.69
N ASP A 59 5.74 15.26 22.19
CA ASP A 59 6.31 14.00 22.63
C ASP A 59 6.46 12.99 21.47
N TYR A 60 5.61 13.09 20.44
CA TYR A 60 5.70 12.29 19.24
C TYR A 60 5.25 13.09 18.00
N PRO A 61 5.83 12.81 16.82
CA PRO A 61 5.45 13.50 15.59
C PRO A 61 4.05 13.10 15.10
N ILE A 62 3.42 13.99 14.29
CA ILE A 62 2.07 13.82 13.74
C ILE A 62 2.03 14.18 12.25
N TYR A 63 2.97 13.67 11.46
CA TYR A 63 2.99 13.90 10.03
C TYR A 63 1.80 13.20 9.35
N HIS A 64 1.19 13.86 8.36
CA HIS A 64 0.14 13.31 7.50
C HIS A 64 0.69 12.84 6.16
N GLU A 65 1.86 13.32 5.79
CA GLU A 65 2.64 12.91 4.61
C GLU A 65 4.11 12.88 4.99
N VAL A 66 4.90 12.10 4.25
CA VAL A 66 6.34 12.03 4.51
C VAL A 66 6.98 13.36 4.11
N PRO A 67 7.57 14.12 5.04
CA PRO A 67 8.22 15.37 4.70
C PRO A 67 9.50 15.11 3.89
N HIS A 68 9.89 16.11 3.09
CA HIS A 68 11.16 16.03 2.37
C HIS A 68 12.33 16.06 3.36
N THR A 69 13.24 15.09 3.26
CA THR A 69 14.42 14.96 4.13
C THR A 69 15.67 14.69 3.31
N ASN A 70 16.82 14.67 3.98
CA ASN A 70 18.11 14.34 3.37
C ASN A 70 18.39 12.82 3.36
N PHE A 71 17.43 11.99 3.76
CA PHE A 71 17.61 10.54 3.70
C PHE A 71 17.88 10.07 2.26
N HIS A 72 18.83 9.14 2.12
CA HIS A 72 19.21 8.63 0.80
C HIS A 72 19.60 7.14 0.89
N CYS A 73 19.01 6.31 0.06
CA CYS A 73 19.26 4.86 0.02
C CYS A 73 20.71 4.49 -0.38
N ALA A 74 21.45 5.42 -1.01
CA ALA A 74 22.87 5.19 -1.28
C ALA A 74 23.77 5.26 -0.04
N ASN A 75 23.26 5.80 1.08
CA ASN A 75 24.02 6.00 2.32
C ASN A 75 23.73 4.94 3.38
N VAL A 76 22.94 3.91 3.04
CA VAL A 76 22.58 2.84 4.00
C VAL A 76 23.47 1.61 3.83
N PRO A 77 23.67 0.78 4.89
CA PRO A 77 24.62 -0.32 4.86
C PRO A 77 24.17 -1.52 4.01
N ALA A 78 22.88 -1.71 3.78
CA ALA A 78 22.34 -2.86 3.04
C ALA A 78 21.12 -2.52 2.22
N VAL A 79 20.98 -3.14 1.05
CA VAL A 79 19.83 -3.09 0.16
C VAL A 79 19.56 -4.52 -0.34
N PRO A 80 18.34 -5.04 -0.20
CA PRO A 80 17.13 -4.40 0.34
C PRO A 80 17.18 -4.20 1.85
N GLY A 81 16.48 -3.15 2.34
CA GLY A 81 16.43 -2.87 3.77
C GLY A 81 15.37 -1.83 4.14
N MET A 82 15.04 -1.79 5.44
CA MET A 82 14.09 -0.83 6.03
C MET A 82 14.83 0.08 7.02
N TYR A 83 14.57 1.38 6.93
CA TYR A 83 15.35 2.39 7.66
C TYR A 83 14.47 3.46 8.27
N ALA A 84 14.55 3.63 9.57
CA ALA A 84 13.94 4.73 10.29
C ALA A 84 14.48 6.08 9.78
N ASN A 85 13.63 7.07 9.62
CA ASN A 85 14.08 8.42 9.28
C ASN A 85 14.17 9.27 10.56
N ILE A 86 15.39 9.52 11.04
CA ILE A 86 15.61 10.30 12.27
C ILE A 86 15.20 11.77 12.13
N GLU A 87 15.26 12.35 10.93
CA GLU A 87 14.85 13.74 10.68
C GLU A 87 13.34 13.95 10.91
N THR A 88 12.55 12.86 10.85
CA THR A 88 11.10 12.88 11.09
C THR A 88 10.73 12.34 12.47
N GLY A 89 11.68 12.23 13.39
CA GLY A 89 11.44 11.58 14.68
C GLY A 89 11.02 10.11 14.52
N CYS A 90 11.50 9.45 13.47
CA CYS A 90 11.20 8.06 13.12
C CYS A 90 9.71 7.78 12.84
N GLN A 91 8.84 8.77 12.68
CA GLN A 91 7.49 8.52 12.20
C GLN A 91 7.52 8.10 10.74
N ALA A 92 8.42 8.67 9.92
CA ALA A 92 8.68 8.14 8.59
C ALA A 92 9.76 7.06 8.62
N TYR A 93 9.62 6.09 7.71
CA TYR A 93 10.66 5.10 7.42
C TYR A 93 10.71 4.84 5.91
N HIS A 94 11.84 4.31 5.46
CA HIS A 94 12.14 4.09 4.06
C HIS A 94 12.41 2.62 3.80
N VAL A 95 11.92 2.12 2.66
CA VAL A 95 12.29 0.82 2.13
C VAL A 95 13.20 1.05 0.94
N CYS A 96 14.48 0.78 1.11
CA CYS A 96 15.47 0.82 0.06
C CYS A 96 15.50 -0.52 -0.66
N HIS A 97 15.28 -0.52 -1.98
CA HIS A 97 15.31 -1.74 -2.77
C HIS A 97 16.09 -1.53 -4.08
N ASP A 98 15.48 -1.67 -5.23
CA ASP A 98 16.14 -1.68 -6.55
C ASP A 98 16.24 -0.28 -7.21
N GLY A 99 15.86 0.77 -6.48
CA GLY A 99 15.96 2.16 -6.93
C GLY A 99 14.82 2.66 -7.82
N ARG A 100 13.79 1.86 -8.07
CA ARG A 100 12.62 2.28 -8.88
C ARG A 100 11.83 3.41 -8.24
N GLU A 101 11.80 3.47 -6.92
CA GLU A 101 11.13 4.51 -6.13
C GLU A 101 12.01 5.76 -5.91
N GLY A 102 13.10 5.89 -6.67
CA GLY A 102 14.04 7.02 -6.57
C GLY A 102 15.05 6.89 -5.43
N HIS A 103 15.74 7.98 -5.14
CA HIS A 103 16.89 7.98 -4.23
C HIS A 103 16.53 7.78 -2.75
N GLN A 104 15.29 8.05 -2.36
CA GLN A 104 14.80 7.85 -0.99
C GLN A 104 14.09 6.50 -0.81
N GLY A 105 13.93 5.71 -1.86
CA GLY A 105 13.17 4.48 -1.84
C GLY A 105 11.67 4.70 -1.59
N ALA A 106 10.94 3.63 -1.33
CA ALA A 106 9.54 3.71 -0.94
C ALA A 106 9.43 4.28 0.48
N GLN A 107 8.51 5.23 0.67
CA GLN A 107 8.39 6.02 1.89
C GLN A 107 7.06 5.72 2.58
N PHE A 108 7.10 5.56 3.89
CA PHE A 108 5.93 5.22 4.69
C PHE A 108 5.89 6.03 5.99
N LEU A 109 4.69 6.15 6.56
CA LEU A 109 4.49 6.72 7.89
C LEU A 109 3.94 5.67 8.84
N CYS A 110 4.49 5.62 10.04
CA CYS A 110 3.82 5.00 11.17
C CYS A 110 2.58 5.82 11.56
N THR A 111 1.55 5.17 12.06
CA THR A 111 0.35 5.86 12.55
C THR A 111 0.71 6.77 13.74
N ASN A 112 -0.07 7.87 13.92
CA ASN A 112 0.21 8.81 15.01
C ASN A 112 0.29 8.10 16.36
N GLY A 113 1.29 8.47 17.17
CA GLY A 113 1.61 7.83 18.44
C GLY A 113 2.53 6.62 18.32
N THR A 114 2.86 6.19 17.08
CA THR A 114 3.88 5.16 16.85
C THR A 114 5.01 5.72 16.00
N ILE A 115 6.20 5.17 16.17
CA ILE A 115 7.38 5.49 15.38
C ILE A 115 8.11 4.19 15.02
N PHE A 116 8.90 4.23 13.96
CA PHE A 116 9.57 3.04 13.44
C PHE A 116 10.69 2.57 14.38
N ASN A 117 10.53 1.36 14.90
CA ASN A 117 11.55 0.70 15.70
C ASN A 117 12.52 -0.05 14.79
N GLN A 118 13.72 0.47 14.63
CA GLN A 118 14.74 -0.11 13.77
C GLN A 118 15.21 -1.50 14.22
N LYS A 119 15.08 -1.84 15.49
CA LYS A 119 15.47 -3.16 16.01
C LYS A 119 14.48 -4.24 15.59
N GLU A 120 13.21 -3.88 15.53
CA GLU A 120 12.09 -4.81 15.26
C GLU A 120 11.59 -4.73 13.81
N PHE A 121 12.09 -3.77 13.00
CA PHE A 121 11.61 -3.49 11.64
C PHE A 121 10.09 -3.27 11.55
N ALA A 122 9.53 -2.64 12.57
CA ALA A 122 8.10 -2.38 12.72
C ALA A 122 7.84 -1.06 13.41
N CYS A 123 6.63 -0.49 13.24
CA CYS A 123 6.19 0.63 14.05
C CYS A 123 5.81 0.15 15.46
N ASP A 124 6.24 0.88 16.47
CA ASP A 124 5.96 0.62 17.88
C ASP A 124 5.58 1.94 18.58
N TRP A 125 5.00 1.87 19.76
CA TRP A 125 4.64 3.05 20.53
C TRP A 125 5.83 3.96 20.75
N TRP A 126 5.63 5.27 20.59
CA TRP A 126 6.68 6.27 20.64
C TRP A 126 7.55 6.17 21.93
N TYR A 127 6.94 5.84 23.05
CA TYR A 127 7.61 5.72 24.34
C TYR A 127 8.45 4.43 24.51
N ASN A 128 8.35 3.47 23.59
CA ASN A 128 9.16 2.24 23.56
C ASN A 128 10.41 2.40 22.69
N VAL A 129 10.48 3.45 21.86
CA VAL A 129 11.50 3.59 20.83
C VAL A 129 12.33 4.84 21.09
N LYS A 130 13.65 4.70 21.00
CA LYS A 130 14.60 5.83 21.00
C LYS A 130 15.04 6.10 19.57
N CYS A 131 14.37 7.04 18.92
CA CYS A 131 14.60 7.35 17.52
C CYS A 131 16.05 7.73 17.21
N GLU A 132 16.68 8.51 18.07
CA GLU A 132 18.06 8.96 17.94
C GLU A 132 19.09 7.82 17.91
N GLU A 133 18.75 6.67 18.47
CA GLU A 133 19.59 5.47 18.45
C GLU A 133 19.43 4.63 17.18
N SER A 134 18.41 4.89 16.35
CA SER A 134 18.04 4.03 15.22
C SER A 134 19.18 3.80 14.23
N VAL A 135 20.02 4.80 14.00
CA VAL A 135 21.17 4.68 13.08
C VAL A 135 22.14 3.58 13.52
N ASN A 136 22.29 3.37 14.84
CA ASN A 136 23.16 2.34 15.38
C ASN A 136 22.69 0.92 15.04
N TYR A 137 21.42 0.76 14.67
CA TYR A 137 20.80 -0.51 14.32
C TYR A 137 20.54 -0.69 12.80
N TYR A 138 20.96 0.26 11.97
CA TYR A 138 20.85 0.13 10.51
C TYR A 138 21.58 -1.10 9.98
N HIS A 139 22.69 -1.52 10.64
CA HIS A 139 23.46 -2.70 10.28
C HIS A 139 22.67 -4.01 10.37
N LEU A 140 21.56 -4.06 11.15
CA LEU A 140 20.68 -5.22 11.23
C LEU A 140 20.05 -5.58 9.87
N ASN A 141 19.98 -4.62 8.94
CA ASN A 141 19.57 -4.89 7.56
C ASN A 141 20.57 -5.77 6.81
N SER A 142 21.82 -5.90 7.28
CA SER A 142 22.82 -6.81 6.68
C SER A 142 22.74 -8.23 7.25
N ASP A 143 21.94 -8.43 8.30
CA ASP A 143 21.79 -9.73 8.94
C ASP A 143 20.58 -10.48 8.36
N PRO A 144 20.77 -11.66 7.72
CA PRO A 144 19.67 -12.45 7.16
C PRO A 144 18.62 -12.89 8.18
N GLU A 145 18.98 -13.01 9.46
CA GLU A 145 18.02 -13.42 10.50
C GLU A 145 17.10 -12.27 10.92
N HIS A 146 17.58 -11.02 10.82
CA HIS A 146 16.83 -9.82 11.19
C HIS A 146 16.11 -9.17 10.00
N ASN A 147 16.76 -9.11 8.83
CA ASN A 147 16.21 -8.43 7.68
C ASN A 147 15.02 -9.20 7.09
N PRO A 148 13.80 -8.61 7.07
CA PRO A 148 12.58 -9.29 6.59
C PRO A 148 12.59 -9.61 5.09
N TYR A 149 13.49 -9.03 4.31
CA TYR A 149 13.63 -9.29 2.87
C TYR A 149 14.50 -10.50 2.53
N PHE A 150 15.22 -11.08 3.51
CA PHE A 150 15.90 -12.34 3.30
C PHE A 150 14.93 -13.51 3.48
N GLN A 151 14.99 -14.46 2.55
CA GLN A 151 14.20 -15.69 2.67
C GLN A 151 14.76 -16.53 3.83
N LYS A 152 13.97 -16.68 4.88
CA LYS A 152 14.29 -17.65 5.94
C LYS A 152 14.31 -19.05 5.32
N LYS A 153 15.37 -19.80 5.52
CA LYS A 153 15.42 -21.22 5.15
C LYS A 153 14.24 -21.91 5.84
N LYS A 154 13.32 -22.49 5.06
CA LYS A 154 12.29 -23.37 5.65
C LYS A 154 13.02 -24.51 6.31
N GLU A 155 12.88 -24.65 7.62
CA GLU A 155 13.27 -25.89 8.28
C GLU A 155 12.50 -27.03 7.60
N PRO A 156 13.18 -28.17 7.30
CA PRO A 156 12.48 -29.33 6.73
C PRO A 156 11.36 -29.70 7.71
N GLU A 157 10.11 -29.71 7.22
CA GLU A 157 8.98 -30.23 7.98
C GLU A 157 9.34 -31.66 8.40
N VAL A 158 9.53 -31.86 9.70
CA VAL A 158 9.64 -33.19 10.27
C VAL A 158 8.26 -33.81 10.12
N GLN A 159 8.09 -34.63 9.08
CA GLN A 159 6.90 -35.43 8.91
C GLN A 159 6.85 -36.38 10.11
N HIS A 160 5.98 -36.09 11.09
CA HIS A 160 5.57 -37.02 12.10
C HIS A 160 4.72 -38.10 11.38
N ASN A 161 5.40 -39.16 10.94
CA ASN A 161 4.72 -40.36 10.57
C ASN A 161 4.17 -41.00 11.87
N GLU A 162 2.93 -40.65 12.21
CA GLU A 162 2.14 -41.43 13.17
C GLU A 162 1.86 -42.79 12.52
N HIS A 163 2.76 -43.73 12.78
CA HIS A 163 2.50 -45.15 12.60
C HIS A 163 1.60 -45.58 13.75
N GLU A 164 0.29 -45.39 13.61
CA GLU A 164 -0.69 -46.10 14.45
C GLU A 164 -0.54 -47.60 14.21
N GLY A 165 0.16 -48.23 15.14
CA GLY A 165 0.22 -49.69 15.24
C GLY A 165 -1.15 -50.23 15.63
N PHE A 166 -1.84 -50.79 14.65
CA PHE A 166 -3.09 -51.53 14.85
C PHE A 166 -2.76 -52.86 15.55
N TYR A 167 -2.90 -52.91 16.86
CA TYR A 167 -2.83 -54.19 17.59
C TYR A 167 -4.16 -54.90 17.49
N ILE A 168 -4.20 -55.96 16.69
CA ILE A 168 -5.30 -56.93 16.65
C ILE A 168 -5.07 -57.92 17.81
N HIS A 169 -5.93 -57.91 18.82
CA HIS A 169 -6.00 -58.98 19.79
C HIS A 169 -6.86 -60.11 19.21
N ALA A 170 -6.23 -61.31 19.07
CA ALA A 170 -6.90 -62.58 18.82
C ALA A 170 -7.33 -63.23 20.14
#